data_999db35a9da0636e94654b3454474c59
#
_entry.id   999db35a9da0636e94654b3454474c59
#
_cell.length_a   1.000
_cell.length_b   1.000
_cell.length_c   1.000
_cell.angle_alpha   90.00
_cell.angle_beta   90.00
_cell.angle_gamma   90.00
#
_symmetry.space_group_name_H-M   'P 1'
#
loop_
_entity.id
_entity.type
_entity.pdbx_description
1 polymer ?
#
loop_
_entity_poly.entity_id
_entity_poly.type
_entity_poly.pdbx_seq_one_letter_code
_entity_poly.pdbx_strand_id
1 'polypeptide(L)'
;ITQNIDNLHEQAGSSNVIHLHGELMKACSVRDLNTTYDLSPENPDIHIGDKDPHGVQLRPFIVWFGEAVPMIDPAIRLVESCDLFVVIGTSLNVYPAAGLLNYVRRGQPIYLIDPKEVNTYRNDIHFIKAGASEGVKQLANILLNDSAF
;
A
#
# COMPACT_ATOMS: atom_id res chain seq x y z
N ILE A 1 -2.45 -3.41 1.79
CA ILE A 1 -1.28 -2.49 1.73
C ILE A 1 -1.32 -1.80 0.39
N THR A 2 -1.34 -0.47 0.36
CA THR A 2 -1.32 0.31 -0.87
C THR A 2 -0.17 1.32 -0.90
N GLN A 3 0.34 1.59 -2.10
CA GLN A 3 1.28 2.67 -2.35
C GLN A 3 0.57 3.95 -2.81
N ASN A 4 -0.72 3.86 -3.10
CA ASN A 4 -1.54 5.00 -3.48
C ASN A 4 -1.91 5.83 -2.25
N ILE A 5 -2.10 7.13 -2.48
CA ILE A 5 -2.45 8.10 -1.43
C ILE A 5 -3.94 8.46 -1.42
N ASP A 6 -4.69 7.99 -2.42
CA ASP A 6 -6.15 8.14 -2.49
C ASP A 6 -6.87 7.13 -1.57
N ASN A 7 -8.16 7.33 -1.36
CA ASN A 7 -9.02 6.47 -0.53
C ASN A 7 -9.97 5.59 -1.36
N LEU A 8 -9.58 5.22 -2.59
CA LEU A 8 -10.44 4.42 -3.46
C LEU A 8 -10.68 3.01 -2.94
N HIS A 9 -9.73 2.45 -2.18
CA HIS A 9 -9.92 1.16 -1.51
C HIS A 9 -11.04 1.23 -0.48
N GLU A 10 -11.05 2.26 0.36
CA GLU A 10 -12.07 2.49 1.38
C GLU A 10 -13.43 2.76 0.75
N GLN A 11 -13.47 3.58 -0.31
CA GLN A 11 -14.69 3.83 -1.08
C GLN A 11 -15.25 2.55 -1.70
N ALA A 12 -14.40 1.61 -2.06
CA ALA A 12 -14.80 0.29 -2.56
C ALA A 12 -15.17 -0.70 -1.43
N GLY A 13 -15.12 -0.30 -0.15
CA GLY A 13 -15.51 -1.09 0.99
C GLY A 13 -14.38 -1.86 1.67
N SER A 14 -13.10 -1.61 1.34
CA SER A 14 -11.98 -2.19 2.08
C SER A 14 -11.89 -1.59 3.48
N SER A 15 -11.76 -2.41 4.52
CA SER A 15 -11.78 -1.97 5.92
C SER A 15 -10.43 -1.92 6.61
N ASN A 16 -9.44 -2.64 6.10
CA ASN A 16 -8.09 -2.69 6.68
C ASN A 16 -7.05 -2.32 5.62
N VAL A 17 -6.86 -1.03 5.40
CA VAL A 17 -5.91 -0.52 4.40
C VAL A 17 -4.72 0.12 5.10
N ILE A 18 -3.50 -0.31 4.72
CA ILE A 18 -2.26 0.35 5.14
C ILE A 18 -1.76 1.19 3.97
N HIS A 19 -1.76 2.50 4.12
CA HIS A 19 -1.21 3.45 3.16
C HIS A 19 0.29 3.67 3.43
N LEU A 20 1.15 3.08 2.61
CA LEU A 20 2.61 3.18 2.79
C LEU A 20 3.12 4.61 2.58
N HIS A 21 2.54 5.33 1.66
CA HIS A 21 3.03 6.64 1.24
C HIS A 21 2.17 7.81 1.74
N GLY A 22 1.34 7.55 2.77
CA GLY A 22 0.46 8.54 3.35
C GLY A 22 -0.91 8.62 2.68
N GLU A 23 -1.69 9.62 3.04
CA GLU A 23 -3.08 9.79 2.66
C GLU A 23 -3.36 11.24 2.26
N LEU A 24 -3.94 11.44 1.07
CA LEU A 24 -4.16 12.76 0.47
C LEU A 24 -5.06 13.66 1.34
N MET A 25 -6.03 13.06 2.04
CA MET A 25 -7.00 13.79 2.88
C MET A 25 -6.54 13.95 4.33
N LYS A 26 -5.21 13.80 4.57
CA LYS A 26 -4.60 14.05 5.87
C LYS A 26 -3.45 15.05 5.78
N ALA A 27 -3.29 15.82 6.85
CA ALA A 27 -2.13 16.66 7.08
C ALA A 27 -1.26 16.09 8.20
N CYS A 28 -0.01 16.48 8.23
CA CYS A 28 0.90 16.28 9.37
C CYS A 28 1.75 17.53 9.55
N SER A 29 2.46 17.65 10.67
CA SER A 29 3.42 18.74 10.82
C SER A 29 4.71 18.45 10.03
N VAL A 30 5.41 19.51 9.65
CA VAL A 30 6.72 19.35 8.97
C VAL A 30 7.79 18.72 9.86
N ARG A 31 7.55 18.55 11.16
CA ARG A 31 8.46 17.97 12.14
C ARG A 31 8.06 16.60 12.65
N ASP A 32 6.79 16.22 12.45
CA ASP A 32 6.26 14.95 12.95
C ASP A 32 5.30 14.34 11.92
N LEU A 33 5.70 13.22 11.32
CA LEU A 33 4.90 12.45 10.37
C LEU A 33 4.01 11.41 11.06
N ASN A 34 4.11 11.24 12.38
CA ASN A 34 3.34 10.22 13.10
C ASN A 34 1.99 10.75 13.58
N THR A 35 1.89 12.06 13.80
CA THR A 35 0.62 12.70 14.19
C THR A 35 -0.06 13.28 12.95
N THR A 36 -1.25 12.78 12.66
CA THR A 36 -2.01 13.22 11.48
C THR A 36 -3.30 13.93 11.87
N TYR A 37 -3.75 14.80 10.99
CA TYR A 37 -4.97 15.62 11.11
C TYR A 37 -5.81 15.40 9.86
N ASP A 38 -7.09 15.09 10.02
CA ASP A 38 -8.01 14.96 8.89
C ASP A 38 -8.28 16.32 8.26
N LEU A 39 -8.26 16.38 6.94
CA LEU A 39 -8.65 17.56 6.17
C LEU A 39 -10.16 17.53 5.91
N SER A 40 -10.79 18.70 5.93
CA SER A 40 -12.20 18.82 5.54
C SER A 40 -12.35 18.61 4.05
N PRO A 41 -13.29 17.75 3.59
CA PRO A 41 -13.57 17.60 2.16
C PRO A 41 -14.00 18.89 1.46
N GLU A 42 -14.61 19.82 2.21
CA GLU A 42 -15.05 21.12 1.68
C GLU A 42 -13.90 22.12 1.55
N ASN A 43 -12.82 21.93 2.32
CA ASN A 43 -11.63 22.77 2.28
C ASN A 43 -10.37 21.95 2.57
N PRO A 44 -9.88 21.19 1.58
CA PRO A 44 -8.74 20.29 1.74
C PRO A 44 -7.38 20.99 1.60
N ASP A 45 -7.38 22.27 1.25
CA ASP A 45 -6.16 22.99 0.95
C ASP A 45 -5.36 23.32 2.21
N ILE A 46 -4.04 23.18 2.12
CA ILE A 46 -3.09 23.56 3.17
C ILE A 46 -2.27 24.74 2.65
N HIS A 47 -2.27 25.84 3.40
CA HIS A 47 -1.55 27.06 3.05
C HIS A 47 -0.32 27.26 3.92
N ILE A 48 0.59 28.09 3.45
CA ILE A 48 1.71 28.58 4.27
C ILE A 48 1.12 29.42 5.43
N GLY A 49 1.45 29.04 6.64
CA GLY A 49 0.90 29.64 7.87
C GLY A 49 -0.11 28.77 8.59
N ASP A 50 -0.65 27.71 7.96
CA ASP A 50 -1.50 26.73 8.63
C ASP A 50 -0.65 25.88 9.58
N LYS A 51 -1.04 25.81 10.83
CA LYS A 51 -0.24 25.21 11.89
C LYS A 51 -1.02 24.15 12.65
N ASP A 52 -0.28 23.18 13.16
CA ASP A 52 -0.78 22.23 14.13
C ASP A 52 -1.06 22.89 15.51
N PRO A 53 -1.64 22.17 16.48
CA PRO A 53 -1.88 22.68 17.82
C PRO A 53 -0.61 23.13 18.59
N HIS A 54 0.56 22.72 18.12
CA HIS A 54 1.86 23.10 18.68
C HIS A 54 2.53 24.28 17.97
N GLY A 55 1.84 24.86 16.99
CA GLY A 55 2.34 26.02 16.24
C GLY A 55 3.31 25.68 15.10
N VAL A 56 3.41 24.41 14.71
CA VAL A 56 4.28 23.95 13.62
C VAL A 56 3.53 23.92 12.30
N GLN A 57 4.15 24.37 11.21
CA GLN A 57 3.57 24.38 9.88
C GLN A 57 3.05 22.99 9.49
N LEU A 58 1.83 22.94 8.97
CA LEU A 58 1.23 21.75 8.38
C LEU A 58 1.71 21.52 6.93
N ARG A 59 1.73 20.27 6.54
CA ARG A 59 1.95 19.81 5.17
C ARG A 59 1.03 18.64 4.87
N PRO A 60 0.81 18.29 3.58
CA PRO A 60 0.13 17.04 3.22
C PRO A 60 0.84 15.83 3.86
N PHE A 61 0.05 14.90 4.40
CA PHE A 61 0.58 13.64 4.93
C PHE A 61 0.92 12.69 3.79
N ILE A 62 1.99 13.01 3.07
CA ILE A 62 2.49 12.25 1.93
C ILE A 62 3.98 12.01 2.12
N VAL A 63 4.42 10.78 1.89
CA VAL A 63 5.84 10.42 1.92
C VAL A 63 6.46 10.75 0.57
N TRP A 64 7.42 11.69 0.58
CA TRP A 64 8.18 12.06 -0.60
C TRP A 64 9.42 11.19 -0.78
N PHE A 65 9.96 11.17 -2.00
CA PHE A 65 11.22 10.47 -2.26
C PHE A 65 12.34 10.99 -1.33
N GLY A 66 13.03 10.04 -0.67
CA GLY A 66 14.06 10.33 0.31
C GLY A 66 13.58 10.46 1.76
N GLU A 67 12.28 10.46 2.00
CA GLU A 67 11.71 10.42 3.35
C GLU A 67 11.56 8.99 3.85
N ALA A 68 11.56 8.81 5.16
CA ALA A 68 11.21 7.54 5.79
C ALA A 68 9.74 7.20 5.50
N VAL A 69 9.46 5.91 5.38
CA VAL A 69 8.10 5.38 5.19
C VAL A 69 7.56 4.89 6.54
N PRO A 70 6.74 5.68 7.26
CA PRO A 70 6.35 5.35 8.65
C PRO A 70 5.60 4.02 8.76
N MET A 71 4.82 3.67 7.73
CA MET A 71 3.97 2.48 7.72
C MET A 71 4.67 1.21 7.22
N ILE A 72 6.00 1.25 6.99
CA ILE A 72 6.69 0.06 6.49
C ILE A 72 6.76 -1.06 7.53
N ASP A 73 7.03 -0.74 8.81
CA ASP A 73 7.08 -1.75 9.87
C ASP A 73 5.72 -2.40 10.16
N PRO A 74 4.59 -1.67 10.26
CA PRO A 74 3.27 -2.28 10.28
C PRO A 74 2.99 -3.18 9.09
N ALA A 75 3.38 -2.77 7.87
CA ALA A 75 3.20 -3.56 6.67
C ALA A 75 4.04 -4.85 6.70
N ILE A 76 5.29 -4.79 7.15
CA ILE A 76 6.15 -5.98 7.32
C ILE A 76 5.48 -6.99 8.26
N ARG A 77 5.03 -6.56 9.45
CA ARG A 77 4.36 -7.46 10.41
C ARG A 77 3.13 -8.13 9.81
N LEU A 78 2.35 -7.40 9.01
CA LEU A 78 1.18 -7.96 8.32
C LEU A 78 1.61 -9.01 7.29
N VAL A 79 2.63 -8.73 6.49
CA VAL A 79 3.16 -9.67 5.49
C VAL A 79 3.74 -10.93 6.13
N GLU A 80 4.46 -10.80 7.24
CA GLU A 80 5.01 -11.95 7.98
C GLU A 80 3.92 -12.89 8.53
N SER A 81 2.71 -12.38 8.75
CA SER A 81 1.58 -13.17 9.27
C SER A 81 0.60 -13.65 8.21
N CYS A 82 0.76 -13.25 6.94
CA CYS A 82 -0.20 -13.60 5.90
C CYS A 82 -0.16 -15.09 5.53
N ASP A 83 -1.30 -15.63 5.15
CA ASP A 83 -1.44 -16.98 4.61
C ASP A 83 -1.37 -17.00 3.08
N LEU A 84 -1.63 -15.86 2.46
CA LEU A 84 -1.58 -15.63 1.03
C LEU A 84 -1.09 -14.20 0.78
N PHE A 85 -0.18 -14.02 -0.17
CA PHE A 85 0.31 -12.71 -0.57
C PHE A 85 0.00 -12.42 -2.04
N VAL A 86 -0.66 -11.30 -2.30
CA VAL A 86 -1.04 -10.91 -3.67
C VAL A 86 -0.45 -9.54 -3.99
N VAL A 87 0.28 -9.46 -5.07
CA VAL A 87 0.85 -8.22 -5.62
C VAL A 87 0.04 -7.82 -6.85
N ILE A 88 -0.45 -6.59 -6.89
CA ILE A 88 -1.32 -6.11 -7.98
C ILE A 88 -0.83 -4.75 -8.48
N GLY A 89 -0.56 -4.65 -9.78
CA GLY A 89 -0.34 -3.38 -10.47
C GLY A 89 0.89 -2.60 -9.99
N THR A 90 1.97 -3.29 -9.63
CA THR A 90 3.23 -2.65 -9.27
C THR A 90 4.41 -3.33 -9.96
N SER A 91 5.34 -2.52 -10.46
CA SER A 91 6.56 -3.00 -11.10
C SER A 91 7.58 -3.60 -10.13
N LEU A 92 7.34 -3.55 -8.81
CA LEU A 92 8.26 -3.93 -7.75
C LEU A 92 9.62 -3.20 -7.79
N ASN A 93 9.63 -1.98 -8.32
CA ASN A 93 10.86 -1.16 -8.44
C ASN A 93 10.97 -0.07 -7.37
N VAL A 94 9.89 0.24 -6.64
CA VAL A 94 9.85 1.29 -5.62
C VAL A 94 10.11 0.69 -4.25
N TYR A 95 11.26 1.05 -3.66
CA TYR A 95 11.63 0.66 -2.30
C TYR A 95 11.22 1.73 -1.29
N PRO A 96 10.86 1.34 -0.03
CA PRO A 96 10.96 0.00 0.54
C PRO A 96 9.77 -0.93 0.22
N ALA A 97 8.72 -0.47 -0.45
CA ALA A 97 7.51 -1.26 -0.73
C ALA A 97 7.81 -2.59 -1.47
N ALA A 98 8.67 -2.55 -2.50
CA ALA A 98 9.10 -3.74 -3.23
C ALA A 98 9.78 -4.79 -2.32
N GLY A 99 10.42 -4.35 -1.26
CA GLY A 99 11.07 -5.21 -0.26
C GLY A 99 10.10 -6.05 0.57
N LEU A 100 8.81 -5.71 0.63
CA LEU A 100 7.81 -6.47 1.37
C LEU A 100 7.73 -7.93 0.92
N LEU A 101 8.01 -8.20 -0.35
CA LEU A 101 8.05 -9.55 -0.90
C LEU A 101 9.06 -10.47 -0.18
N ASN A 102 10.12 -9.91 0.42
CA ASN A 102 11.13 -10.66 1.17
C ASN A 102 10.62 -11.21 2.50
N TYR A 103 9.58 -10.60 3.06
CA TYR A 103 9.03 -10.95 4.36
C TYR A 103 7.93 -12.01 4.29
N VAL A 104 7.50 -12.40 3.08
CA VAL A 104 6.57 -13.52 2.90
C VAL A 104 7.26 -14.80 3.30
N ARG A 105 6.67 -15.53 4.27
CA ARG A 105 7.21 -16.80 4.77
C ARG A 105 7.34 -17.82 3.65
N ARG A 106 8.35 -18.69 3.75
CA ARG A 106 8.52 -19.79 2.80
C ARG A 106 7.32 -20.73 2.83
N GLY A 107 6.84 -21.11 1.63
CA GLY A 107 5.70 -22.01 1.46
C GLY A 107 4.36 -21.29 1.41
N GLN A 108 4.31 -20.00 1.70
CA GLN A 108 3.08 -19.22 1.48
C GLN A 108 2.91 -18.91 -0.01
N PRO A 109 1.70 -19.11 -0.58
CA PRO A 109 1.44 -18.81 -1.97
C PRO A 109 1.56 -17.30 -2.25
N ILE A 110 2.23 -16.97 -3.36
CA ILE A 110 2.41 -15.60 -3.83
C ILE A 110 1.84 -15.50 -5.22
N TYR A 111 0.93 -14.57 -5.44
CA TYR A 111 0.40 -14.23 -6.75
C TYR A 111 0.83 -12.81 -7.14
N LEU A 112 1.17 -12.64 -8.42
CA LEU A 112 1.47 -11.34 -8.99
C LEU A 112 0.56 -11.10 -10.19
N ILE A 113 -0.22 -10.04 -10.15
CA ILE A 113 -1.16 -9.64 -11.19
C ILE A 113 -0.66 -8.35 -11.84
N ASP A 114 -0.20 -8.44 -13.06
CA ASP A 114 0.23 -7.29 -13.87
C ASP A 114 0.10 -7.62 -15.36
N PRO A 115 -0.30 -6.67 -16.23
CA PRO A 115 -0.35 -6.91 -17.68
C PRO A 115 1.05 -7.02 -18.30
N LYS A 116 2.08 -6.53 -17.64
CA LYS A 116 3.47 -6.58 -18.07
C LYS A 116 4.24 -7.61 -17.24
N GLU A 117 5.25 -8.19 -17.86
CA GLU A 117 6.17 -9.05 -17.14
C GLU A 117 6.97 -8.25 -16.11
N VAL A 118 6.95 -8.73 -14.87
CA VAL A 118 7.65 -8.10 -13.75
C VAL A 118 8.81 -9.00 -13.35
N ASN A 119 10.03 -8.45 -13.42
CA ASN A 119 11.22 -9.17 -13.00
C ASN A 119 11.26 -9.28 -11.47
N THR A 120 11.35 -10.50 -10.97
CA THR A 120 11.55 -10.77 -9.55
C THR A 120 12.72 -11.74 -9.37
N TYR A 121 13.33 -11.70 -8.18
CA TYR A 121 14.38 -12.66 -7.81
C TYR A 121 13.80 -13.93 -7.17
N ARG A 122 12.46 -14.01 -6.96
CA ARG A 122 11.76 -15.18 -6.42
C ARG A 122 11.23 -16.04 -7.56
N ASN A 123 11.36 -17.36 -7.41
CA ASN A 123 10.90 -18.33 -8.41
C ASN A 123 9.57 -19.00 -8.05
N ASP A 124 9.02 -18.66 -6.87
CA ASP A 124 7.80 -19.25 -6.28
C ASP A 124 6.58 -18.32 -6.42
N ILE A 125 6.57 -17.46 -7.45
CA ILE A 125 5.47 -16.52 -7.72
C ILE A 125 4.60 -17.08 -8.84
N HIS A 126 3.30 -17.14 -8.57
CA HIS A 126 2.28 -17.42 -9.58
C HIS A 126 1.91 -16.12 -10.32
N PHE A 127 2.30 -16.02 -11.59
CA PHE A 127 2.07 -14.84 -12.38
C PHE A 127 0.75 -14.91 -13.15
N ILE A 128 -0.12 -13.92 -12.96
CA ILE A 128 -1.36 -13.74 -13.71
C ILE A 128 -1.17 -12.52 -14.63
N LYS A 129 -0.94 -12.77 -15.92
CA LYS A 129 -0.68 -11.72 -16.92
C LYS A 129 -1.98 -11.06 -17.35
N ALA A 130 -2.51 -10.18 -16.53
CA ALA A 130 -3.77 -9.47 -16.79
C ALA A 130 -3.79 -8.11 -16.08
N GLY A 131 -4.66 -7.21 -16.49
CA GLY A 131 -4.99 -6.02 -15.73
C GLY A 131 -5.65 -6.37 -14.41
N ALA A 132 -5.60 -5.48 -13.42
CA ALA A 132 -6.05 -5.74 -12.05
C ALA A 132 -7.48 -6.31 -11.98
N SER A 133 -8.44 -5.68 -12.67
CA SER A 133 -9.86 -6.10 -12.62
C SER A 133 -10.10 -7.51 -13.14
N GLU A 134 -9.43 -7.89 -14.20
CA GLU A 134 -9.54 -9.24 -14.79
C GLU A 134 -8.69 -10.25 -14.01
N GLY A 135 -7.48 -9.88 -13.62
CA GLY A 135 -6.57 -10.75 -12.89
C GLY A 135 -7.10 -11.14 -11.52
N VAL A 136 -7.79 -10.22 -10.81
CA VAL A 136 -8.42 -10.55 -9.52
C VAL A 136 -9.56 -11.54 -9.69
N LYS A 137 -10.35 -11.48 -10.78
CA LYS A 137 -11.37 -12.50 -11.09
C LYS A 137 -10.76 -13.87 -11.35
N GLN A 138 -9.65 -13.90 -12.11
CA GLN A 138 -8.92 -15.14 -12.36
C GLN A 138 -8.38 -15.73 -11.06
N LEU A 139 -7.76 -14.91 -10.21
CA LEU A 139 -7.27 -15.34 -8.89
C LEU A 139 -8.41 -15.87 -8.02
N ALA A 140 -9.55 -15.17 -7.95
CA ALA A 140 -10.70 -15.63 -7.19
C ALA A 140 -11.18 -17.02 -7.66
N ASN A 141 -11.23 -17.24 -8.96
CA ASN A 141 -11.59 -18.56 -9.51
C ASN A 141 -10.58 -19.65 -9.13
N ILE A 142 -9.28 -19.35 -9.14
CA ILE A 142 -8.24 -20.27 -8.71
C ILE A 142 -8.45 -20.64 -7.23
N LEU A 143 -8.57 -19.65 -6.36
CA LEU A 143 -8.69 -19.86 -4.92
C LEU A 143 -10.00 -20.56 -4.50
N LEU A 144 -11.10 -20.32 -5.22
CA LEU A 144 -12.40 -20.96 -4.93
C LEU A 144 -12.51 -22.39 -5.48
N ASN A 145 -11.75 -22.73 -6.52
CA ASN A 145 -11.79 -24.06 -7.15
C ASN A 145 -10.69 -24.99 -6.63
N ASP A 146 -9.59 -24.44 -6.09
CA ASP A 146 -8.58 -25.23 -5.39
C ASP A 146 -9.11 -25.57 -4.00
N SER A 147 -9.68 -26.78 -3.85
CA SER A 147 -10.15 -27.36 -2.57
C SER A 147 -8.99 -27.70 -1.60
N ALA A 148 -7.86 -27.02 -1.69
CA ALA A 148 -6.61 -27.29 -0.98
C ALA A 148 -6.23 -26.22 0.05
N PHE A 149 -7.17 -25.33 0.45
CA PHE A 149 -6.97 -24.40 1.56
C PHE A 149 -7.84 -24.75 2.76
#